data_3f0ab777feaa9dd9739729ee368122bb
#
_entry.id   3f0ab777feaa9dd9739729ee368122bb
#
_cell.length_a   1.000
_cell.length_b   1.000
_cell.length_c   1.000
_cell.angle_alpha   90.00
_cell.angle_beta   90.00
_cell.angle_gamma   90.00
#
_symmetry.space_group_name_H-M   'P 1'
#
loop_
_entity.id
_entity.type
_entity.pdbx_description
1 polymer ?
#
loop_
_entity_poly.entity_id
_entity_poly.type
_entity_poly.pdbx_seq_one_letter_code
_entity_poly.pdbx_strand_id
1 'polypeptide(L)'
;LYVAQRRAGLDGEWRLTMKKYMKLLGAFFRVTFRTATAYRSTYFAGIVGQWLGYGATFATLFILTTRFENLGGWTPSEVLLLYGLAVLSYCIAATFFFNPTTFLSSKIRSGEFDAALIKPLNPFVHEIFTGINPAYVSHFTLSMAIIIYALITSGFHPSLWNITSMIFMVIGAIFVQAAALVASSVMSFFTVNENPVLDFLLFNVKEFTNYPITIYPKAIQILLTFILPFAFINFYPASLLLGKAVPEGFPVILPYLTPVVGIICFTLSVLLWNWGLKHYKSTGS
;
A
#
# COMPACT_ATOMS: atom_id res chain seq x y z
N LEU A 1 10.27 -9.51 -27.58
CA LEU A 1 9.55 -8.52 -28.44
C LEU A 1 9.72 -7.09 -27.86
N TYR A 2 9.38 -6.83 -26.61
CA TYR A 2 9.52 -5.51 -25.96
C TYR A 2 10.95 -4.93 -26.01
N VAL A 3 11.96 -5.75 -25.71
CA VAL A 3 13.38 -5.35 -25.78
C VAL A 3 13.83 -5.12 -27.22
N ALA A 4 13.30 -5.86 -28.19
CA ALA A 4 13.61 -5.68 -29.60
C ALA A 4 12.99 -4.40 -30.19
N GLN A 5 11.75 -4.06 -29.79
CA GLN A 5 11.10 -2.81 -30.16
C GLN A 5 11.80 -1.57 -29.60
N ARG A 6 12.32 -1.64 -28.38
CA ARG A 6 13.15 -0.57 -27.79
C ARG A 6 14.47 -0.36 -28.53
N ARG A 7 15.10 -1.43 -29.05
CA ARG A 7 16.32 -1.34 -29.87
C ARG A 7 16.07 -0.80 -31.29
N ALA A 8 14.83 -0.86 -31.76
CA ALA A 8 14.48 -0.41 -33.12
C ALA A 8 14.26 1.10 -33.25
N GLY A 9 14.57 1.90 -32.22
CA GLY A 9 14.55 3.37 -32.32
C GLY A 9 13.18 4.02 -32.34
N LEU A 10 12.11 3.29 -31.99
CA LEU A 10 10.76 3.83 -31.87
C LEU A 10 10.51 4.65 -30.59
N ASP A 11 11.59 4.97 -29.87
CA ASP A 11 11.52 5.69 -28.57
C ASP A 11 11.06 7.16 -28.69
N GLY A 12 10.94 7.72 -29.89
CA GLY A 12 10.62 9.13 -30.10
C GLY A 12 9.14 9.46 -30.09
N GLU A 13 8.27 8.58 -30.58
CA GLU A 13 6.85 8.91 -30.84
C GLU A 13 5.88 8.53 -29.70
N TRP A 14 6.29 7.68 -28.75
CA TRP A 14 5.39 7.09 -27.76
C TRP A 14 5.47 7.72 -26.36
N ARG A 15 6.33 8.73 -26.16
CA ARG A 15 6.38 9.47 -24.90
C ARG A 15 5.17 10.39 -24.79
N LEU A 16 4.11 9.90 -24.15
CA LEU A 16 2.98 10.74 -23.79
C LEU A 16 3.45 11.86 -22.85
N THR A 17 3.00 13.10 -23.11
CA THR A 17 3.23 14.21 -22.17
C THR A 17 2.51 13.91 -20.85
N MET A 18 3.00 14.45 -19.72
CA MET A 18 2.36 14.31 -18.40
C MET A 18 0.86 14.65 -18.45
N LYS A 19 0.47 15.68 -19.22
CA LYS A 19 -0.93 16.08 -19.42
C LYS A 19 -1.77 14.97 -20.08
N LYS A 20 -1.21 14.18 -21.00
CA LYS A 20 -1.89 13.05 -21.64
C LYS A 20 -2.05 11.88 -20.65
N TYR A 21 -1.02 11.58 -19.83
CA TYR A 21 -1.13 10.60 -18.77
C TYR A 21 -2.23 10.94 -17.76
N MET A 22 -2.32 12.19 -17.32
CA MET A 22 -3.38 12.63 -16.39
C MET A 22 -4.78 12.54 -17.00
N LYS A 23 -4.95 12.88 -18.29
CA LYS A 23 -6.22 12.71 -19.00
C LYS A 23 -6.61 11.22 -19.11
N LEU A 24 -5.65 10.34 -19.42
CA LEU A 24 -5.85 8.90 -19.49
C LEU A 24 -6.25 8.34 -18.12
N LEU A 25 -5.53 8.69 -17.06
CA LEU A 25 -5.86 8.29 -15.70
C LEU A 25 -7.31 8.68 -15.34
N GLY A 26 -7.69 9.92 -15.62
CA GLY A 26 -9.07 10.40 -15.39
C GLY A 26 -10.12 9.65 -16.21
N ALA A 27 -9.78 9.24 -17.44
CA ALA A 27 -10.67 8.44 -18.28
C ALA A 27 -10.86 7.02 -17.72
N PHE A 28 -9.77 6.34 -17.35
CA PHE A 28 -9.82 5.01 -16.73
C PHE A 28 -10.59 5.06 -15.41
N PHE A 29 -10.31 6.02 -14.54
CA PHE A 29 -11.02 6.20 -13.27
C PHE A 29 -12.54 6.36 -13.50
N ARG A 30 -12.94 7.17 -14.50
CA ARG A 30 -14.35 7.38 -14.84
C ARG A 30 -15.02 6.09 -15.33
N VAL A 31 -14.34 5.31 -16.18
CA VAL A 31 -14.86 4.04 -16.68
C VAL A 31 -15.03 3.06 -15.53
N THR A 32 -14.00 2.87 -14.71
CA THR A 32 -14.02 1.95 -13.57
C THR A 32 -15.13 2.32 -12.56
N PHE A 33 -15.29 3.62 -12.28
CA PHE A 33 -16.35 4.09 -11.38
C PHE A 33 -17.75 3.86 -11.96
N ARG A 34 -17.93 4.09 -13.28
CA ARG A 34 -19.20 3.80 -13.96
C ARG A 34 -19.53 2.31 -13.93
N THR A 35 -18.56 1.45 -14.15
CA THR A 35 -18.73 -0.01 -14.04
C THR A 35 -19.14 -0.42 -12.63
N ALA A 36 -18.48 0.09 -11.61
CA ALA A 36 -18.82 -0.17 -10.22
C ALA A 36 -20.26 0.28 -9.90
N THR A 37 -20.69 1.44 -10.39
CA THR A 37 -22.05 1.94 -10.17
C THR A 37 -23.12 1.24 -11.01
N ALA A 38 -22.76 0.60 -12.12
CA ALA A 38 -23.69 -0.22 -12.92
C ALA A 38 -24.13 -1.49 -12.18
N TYR A 39 -23.22 -2.11 -11.41
CA TYR A 39 -23.49 -3.31 -10.60
C TYR A 39 -23.62 -2.95 -9.11
N ARG A 40 -24.60 -2.09 -8.79
CA ARG A 40 -24.75 -1.49 -7.45
C ARG A 40 -24.84 -2.51 -6.33
N SER A 41 -25.65 -3.56 -6.48
CA SER A 41 -25.85 -4.58 -5.44
C SER A 41 -24.55 -5.31 -5.11
N THR A 42 -23.81 -5.73 -6.11
CA THR A 42 -22.50 -6.41 -5.92
C THR A 42 -21.48 -5.46 -5.32
N TYR A 43 -21.47 -4.19 -5.74
CA TYR A 43 -20.58 -3.17 -5.20
C TYR A 43 -20.87 -2.89 -3.72
N PHE A 44 -22.14 -2.70 -3.33
CA PHE A 44 -22.51 -2.50 -1.94
C PHE A 44 -22.29 -3.74 -1.07
N ALA A 45 -22.58 -4.94 -1.59
CA ALA A 45 -22.28 -6.19 -0.86
C ALA A 45 -20.77 -6.33 -0.60
N GLY A 46 -19.93 -5.94 -1.58
CA GLY A 46 -18.48 -5.87 -1.42
C GLY A 46 -18.05 -4.88 -0.34
N ILE A 47 -18.63 -3.68 -0.28
CA ILE A 47 -18.36 -2.68 0.77
C ILE A 47 -18.70 -3.25 2.15
N VAL A 48 -19.88 -3.85 2.30
CA VAL A 48 -20.33 -4.43 3.59
C VAL A 48 -19.40 -5.58 3.99
N GLY A 49 -19.04 -6.47 3.06
CA GLY A 49 -18.08 -7.55 3.32
C GLY A 49 -16.73 -7.06 3.81
N GLN A 50 -16.21 -6.00 3.21
CA GLN A 50 -14.96 -5.36 3.63
C GLN A 50 -15.07 -4.71 5.02
N TRP A 51 -16.18 -4.02 5.31
CA TRP A 51 -16.43 -3.47 6.64
C TRP A 51 -16.53 -4.55 7.70
N LEU A 52 -17.15 -5.70 7.41
CA LEU A 52 -17.20 -6.82 8.33
C LEU A 52 -15.80 -7.40 8.59
N GLY A 53 -14.99 -7.61 7.56
CA GLY A 53 -13.64 -8.16 7.69
C GLY A 53 -12.72 -7.22 8.51
N TYR A 54 -12.54 -5.99 8.06
CA TYR A 54 -11.68 -5.01 8.76
C TYR A 54 -12.28 -4.52 10.08
N GLY A 55 -13.61 -4.48 10.17
CA GLY A 55 -14.32 -4.19 11.41
C GLY A 55 -14.14 -5.29 12.46
N ALA A 56 -14.07 -6.55 12.06
CA ALA A 56 -13.75 -7.65 12.97
C ALA A 56 -12.34 -7.52 13.55
N THR A 57 -11.35 -7.17 12.74
CA THR A 57 -9.98 -6.88 13.22
C THR A 57 -9.98 -5.68 14.17
N PHE A 58 -10.69 -4.60 13.82
CA PHE A 58 -10.88 -3.45 14.72
C PHE A 58 -11.51 -3.87 16.05
N ALA A 59 -12.60 -4.65 16.02
CA ALA A 59 -13.26 -5.13 17.22
C ALA A 59 -12.34 -6.01 18.08
N THR A 60 -11.55 -6.87 17.46
CA THR A 60 -10.55 -7.68 18.15
C THR A 60 -9.52 -6.80 18.86
N LEU A 61 -8.95 -5.82 18.15
CA LEU A 61 -8.01 -4.86 18.74
C LEU A 61 -8.66 -4.05 19.87
N PHE A 62 -9.89 -3.59 19.65
CA PHE A 62 -10.63 -2.83 20.67
C PHE A 62 -10.84 -3.66 21.93
N ILE A 63 -11.31 -4.91 21.81
CA ILE A 63 -11.49 -5.82 22.95
C ILE A 63 -10.15 -6.11 23.64
N LEU A 64 -9.10 -6.38 22.87
CA LEU A 64 -7.76 -6.65 23.40
C LEU A 64 -7.25 -5.44 24.21
N THR A 65 -7.35 -4.25 23.64
CA THR A 65 -6.86 -3.02 24.29
C THR A 65 -7.70 -2.62 25.50
N THR A 66 -8.97 -3.00 25.59
CA THR A 66 -9.77 -2.78 26.83
C THR A 66 -9.37 -3.71 27.97
N ARG A 67 -8.70 -4.84 27.68
CA ARG A 67 -8.17 -5.77 28.69
C ARG A 67 -6.78 -5.40 29.19
N PHE A 68 -6.02 -4.64 28.42
CA PHE A 68 -4.66 -4.22 28.73
C PHE A 68 -4.62 -2.68 28.74
N GLU A 69 -4.45 -2.07 29.88
CA GLU A 69 -4.37 -0.60 30.02
C GLU A 69 -3.16 0.00 29.26
N ASN A 70 -2.13 -0.82 29.02
CA ASN A 70 -0.89 -0.39 28.36
C ASN A 70 -0.30 -1.54 27.55
N LEU A 71 -0.10 -1.32 26.25
CA LEU A 71 0.53 -2.28 25.37
C LEU A 71 1.89 -1.74 24.86
N GLY A 72 2.98 -2.11 25.57
CA GLY A 72 4.32 -1.67 25.19
C GLY A 72 4.53 -0.15 25.23
N GLY A 73 3.88 0.56 26.19
CA GLY A 73 3.92 2.01 26.32
C GLY A 73 2.82 2.76 25.54
N TRP A 74 1.88 2.04 24.92
CA TRP A 74 0.80 2.60 24.13
C TRP A 74 -0.57 2.36 24.79
N THR A 75 -1.38 3.42 24.88
CA THR A 75 -2.76 3.34 25.37
C THR A 75 -3.68 2.69 24.33
N PRO A 76 -4.87 2.21 24.73
CA PRO A 76 -5.86 1.65 23.79
C PRO A 76 -6.13 2.51 22.57
N SER A 77 -6.40 3.80 22.78
CA SER A 77 -6.67 4.74 21.69
C SER A 77 -5.50 4.94 20.74
N GLU A 78 -4.29 4.94 21.27
CA GLU A 78 -3.09 5.07 20.46
C GLU A 78 -2.81 3.82 19.59
N VAL A 79 -3.13 2.61 20.11
CA VAL A 79 -3.06 1.37 19.32
C VAL A 79 -4.11 1.39 18.20
N LEU A 80 -5.33 1.88 18.47
CA LEU A 80 -6.34 2.07 17.43
C LEU A 80 -5.92 3.09 16.37
N LEU A 81 -5.17 4.13 16.75
CA LEU A 81 -4.59 5.07 15.80
C LEU A 81 -3.57 4.37 14.87
N LEU A 82 -2.70 3.50 15.42
CA LEU A 82 -1.78 2.71 14.60
C LEU A 82 -2.54 1.89 13.55
N TYR A 83 -3.58 1.17 13.96
CA TYR A 83 -4.40 0.39 13.03
C TYR A 83 -5.08 1.27 11.97
N GLY A 84 -5.68 2.39 12.38
CA GLY A 84 -6.31 3.32 11.46
C GLY A 84 -5.35 3.88 10.41
N LEU A 85 -4.14 4.27 10.80
CA LEU A 85 -3.09 4.74 9.89
C LEU A 85 -2.60 3.64 8.92
N ALA A 86 -2.46 2.40 9.41
CA ALA A 86 -2.09 1.26 8.59
C ALA A 86 -3.18 0.97 7.53
N VAL A 87 -4.46 0.96 7.91
CA VAL A 87 -5.58 0.75 6.97
C VAL A 87 -5.70 1.92 5.98
N LEU A 88 -5.53 3.17 6.43
CA LEU A 88 -5.58 4.36 5.57
C LEU A 88 -4.50 4.33 4.50
N SER A 89 -3.26 4.11 4.88
CA SER A 89 -2.14 4.04 3.91
C SER A 89 -2.30 2.87 2.95
N TYR A 90 -2.75 1.71 3.46
CA TYR A 90 -3.03 0.54 2.63
C TYR A 90 -4.14 0.80 1.61
N CYS A 91 -5.28 1.35 2.01
CA CYS A 91 -6.41 1.53 1.09
C CYS A 91 -6.06 2.47 -0.08
N ILE A 92 -5.28 3.53 0.17
CA ILE A 92 -4.85 4.44 -0.88
C ILE A 92 -3.85 3.74 -1.81
N ALA A 93 -2.84 3.05 -1.28
CA ALA A 93 -1.90 2.27 -2.07
C ALA A 93 -2.61 1.16 -2.87
N ALA A 94 -3.48 0.39 -2.23
CA ALA A 94 -4.20 -0.73 -2.82
C ALA A 94 -5.19 -0.31 -3.91
N THR A 95 -5.77 0.88 -3.83
CA THR A 95 -6.62 1.44 -4.91
C THR A 95 -5.92 1.40 -6.26
N PHE A 96 -4.61 1.65 -6.29
CA PHE A 96 -3.82 1.73 -7.53
C PHE A 96 -2.98 0.48 -7.79
N PHE A 97 -2.50 -0.19 -6.75
CA PHE A 97 -1.45 -1.21 -6.89
C PHE A 97 -1.92 -2.63 -6.55
N PHE A 98 -3.04 -2.84 -5.87
CA PHE A 98 -3.43 -4.19 -5.46
C PHE A 98 -3.77 -5.10 -6.65
N ASN A 99 -4.72 -4.71 -7.50
CA ASN A 99 -5.12 -5.52 -8.66
C ASN A 99 -3.96 -5.75 -9.64
N PRO A 100 -3.17 -4.70 -10.03
CA PRO A 100 -2.04 -4.88 -10.93
C PRO A 100 -1.01 -5.88 -10.43
N THR A 101 -0.82 -5.96 -9.12
CA THR A 101 0.21 -6.81 -8.53
C THR A 101 -0.31 -8.21 -8.20
N THR A 102 -1.50 -8.32 -7.65
CA THR A 102 -2.10 -9.60 -7.25
C THR A 102 -2.48 -10.45 -8.46
N PHE A 103 -3.02 -9.84 -9.51
CA PHE A 103 -3.44 -10.57 -10.71
C PHE A 103 -2.38 -10.68 -11.80
N LEU A 104 -1.16 -10.17 -11.58
CA LEU A 104 -0.10 -10.19 -12.60
C LEU A 104 0.24 -11.62 -13.06
N SER A 105 0.39 -12.58 -12.15
CA SER A 105 0.64 -13.99 -12.50
C SER A 105 -0.47 -14.57 -13.37
N SER A 106 -1.73 -14.27 -13.05
CA SER A 106 -2.89 -14.71 -13.84
C SER A 106 -2.89 -14.09 -15.25
N LYS A 107 -2.59 -12.78 -15.35
CA LYS A 107 -2.50 -12.08 -16.64
C LYS A 107 -1.36 -12.58 -17.51
N ILE A 108 -0.23 -12.94 -16.91
CA ILE A 108 0.89 -13.56 -17.61
C ILE A 108 0.48 -14.91 -18.18
N ARG A 109 -0.17 -15.74 -17.36
CA ARG A 109 -0.62 -17.08 -17.74
C ARG A 109 -1.68 -17.08 -18.85
N SER A 110 -2.58 -16.08 -18.83
CA SER A 110 -3.63 -15.95 -19.85
C SER A 110 -3.17 -15.23 -21.13
N GLY A 111 -1.92 -14.74 -21.21
CA GLY A 111 -1.43 -13.93 -22.32
C GLY A 111 -1.96 -12.47 -22.34
N GLU A 112 -2.78 -12.08 -21.36
CA GLU A 112 -3.31 -10.71 -21.27
C GLU A 112 -2.18 -9.69 -21.07
N PHE A 113 -1.12 -10.08 -20.34
CA PHE A 113 0.03 -9.22 -20.14
C PHE A 113 0.82 -8.98 -21.44
N ASP A 114 0.94 -9.99 -22.32
CA ASP A 114 1.56 -9.81 -23.64
C ASP A 114 0.80 -8.79 -24.49
N ALA A 115 -0.54 -8.80 -24.43
CA ALA A 115 -1.37 -7.79 -25.09
C ALA A 115 -1.15 -6.37 -24.49
N ALA A 116 -0.79 -6.25 -23.22
CA ALA A 116 -0.42 -4.97 -22.62
C ALA A 116 0.94 -4.45 -23.12
N LEU A 117 1.89 -5.34 -23.42
CA LEU A 117 3.24 -4.98 -23.89
C LEU A 117 3.27 -4.35 -25.28
N ILE A 118 2.28 -4.64 -26.13
CA ILE A 118 2.18 -4.06 -27.49
C ILE A 118 1.48 -2.69 -27.52
N LYS A 119 0.90 -2.24 -26.38
CA LYS A 119 0.23 -0.94 -26.31
C LYS A 119 1.23 0.21 -26.23
N PRO A 120 0.88 1.41 -26.76
CA PRO A 120 1.75 2.58 -26.77
C PRO A 120 1.81 3.28 -25.39
N LEU A 121 1.94 2.50 -24.31
CA LEU A 121 2.02 2.95 -22.93
C LEU A 121 3.13 2.19 -22.22
N ASN A 122 3.72 2.83 -21.20
CA ASN A 122 4.59 2.09 -20.30
C ASN A 122 3.80 0.95 -19.63
N PRO A 123 4.24 -0.31 -19.71
CA PRO A 123 3.49 -1.46 -19.18
C PRO A 123 3.12 -1.33 -17.70
N PHE A 124 4.03 -0.81 -16.88
CA PHE A 124 3.77 -0.55 -15.46
C PHE A 124 2.61 0.43 -15.26
N VAL A 125 2.64 1.55 -15.99
CA VAL A 125 1.58 2.56 -15.92
C VAL A 125 0.26 2.03 -16.49
N HIS A 126 0.32 1.22 -17.56
CA HIS A 126 -0.86 0.58 -18.12
C HIS A 126 -1.54 -0.33 -17.09
N GLU A 127 -0.77 -1.19 -16.40
CA GLU A 127 -1.29 -2.08 -15.37
C GLU A 127 -1.94 -1.29 -14.22
N ILE A 128 -1.30 -0.21 -13.76
CA ILE A 128 -1.89 0.66 -12.73
C ILE A 128 -3.23 1.24 -13.19
N PHE A 129 -3.30 1.79 -14.40
CA PHE A 129 -4.51 2.46 -14.90
C PHE A 129 -5.68 1.49 -15.09
N THR A 130 -5.41 0.28 -15.57
CA THR A 130 -6.42 -0.76 -15.75
C THR A 130 -6.82 -1.45 -14.45
N GLY A 131 -5.94 -1.44 -13.46
CA GLY A 131 -6.14 -2.12 -12.18
C GLY A 131 -6.77 -1.27 -11.07
N ILE A 132 -7.13 0.00 -11.32
CA ILE A 132 -7.76 0.87 -10.33
C ILE A 132 -9.02 0.21 -9.74
N ASN A 133 -9.07 0.11 -8.40
CA ASN A 133 -10.18 -0.51 -7.69
C ASN A 133 -10.88 0.48 -6.74
N PRO A 134 -12.07 1.00 -7.11
CA PRO A 134 -12.80 1.97 -6.29
C PRO A 134 -13.44 1.35 -5.03
N ALA A 135 -13.46 0.02 -4.88
CA ALA A 135 -14.04 -0.63 -3.70
C ALA A 135 -13.26 -0.31 -2.41
N TYR A 136 -12.01 0.13 -2.52
CA TYR A 136 -11.20 0.57 -1.36
C TYR A 136 -11.73 1.83 -0.68
N VAL A 137 -12.76 2.47 -1.22
CA VAL A 137 -13.51 3.54 -0.53
C VAL A 137 -14.10 3.06 0.80
N SER A 138 -14.44 1.76 0.89
CA SER A 138 -14.92 1.13 2.13
C SER A 138 -13.87 1.17 3.25
N HIS A 139 -12.61 0.85 2.91
CA HIS A 139 -11.48 0.90 3.85
C HIS A 139 -11.15 2.34 4.23
N PHE A 140 -11.24 3.27 3.27
CA PHE A 140 -11.01 4.69 3.53
C PHE A 140 -12.01 5.24 4.56
N THR A 141 -13.30 4.98 4.38
CA THR A 141 -14.34 5.45 5.32
C THR A 141 -14.17 4.83 6.71
N LEU A 142 -13.86 3.53 6.79
CA LEU A 142 -13.61 2.85 8.05
C LEU A 142 -12.35 3.39 8.75
N SER A 143 -11.24 3.52 8.04
CA SER A 143 -9.98 4.02 8.62
C SER A 143 -10.11 5.45 9.12
N MET A 144 -10.81 6.32 8.38
CA MET A 144 -11.07 7.69 8.83
C MET A 144 -11.91 7.73 10.10
N ALA A 145 -12.95 6.89 10.21
CA ALA A 145 -13.76 6.79 11.43
C ALA A 145 -12.91 6.32 12.64
N ILE A 146 -12.04 5.32 12.43
CA ILE A 146 -11.14 4.81 13.47
C ILE A 146 -10.12 5.89 13.90
N ILE A 147 -9.49 6.58 12.95
CA ILE A 147 -8.52 7.64 13.25
C ILE A 147 -9.18 8.79 14.02
N ILE A 148 -10.35 9.25 13.58
CA ILE A 148 -11.08 10.32 14.27
C ILE A 148 -11.44 9.88 15.69
N TYR A 149 -11.98 8.68 15.87
CA TYR A 149 -12.27 8.12 17.19
C TYR A 149 -11.03 8.06 18.08
N ALA A 150 -9.93 7.53 17.56
CA ALA A 150 -8.66 7.40 18.29
C ALA A 150 -8.08 8.75 18.71
N LEU A 151 -8.11 9.75 17.83
CA LEU A 151 -7.61 11.10 18.13
C LEU A 151 -8.47 11.81 19.20
N ILE A 152 -9.80 11.69 19.14
CA ILE A 152 -10.70 12.26 20.14
C ILE A 152 -10.46 11.62 21.51
N THR A 153 -10.38 10.28 21.55
CA THR A 153 -10.24 9.53 22.83
C THR A 153 -8.82 9.60 23.41
N SER A 154 -7.80 9.88 22.60
CA SER A 154 -6.42 10.10 23.09
C SER A 154 -6.18 11.49 23.67
N GLY A 155 -7.18 12.39 23.62
CA GLY A 155 -7.00 13.77 24.08
C GLY A 155 -6.06 14.60 23.17
N PHE A 156 -5.89 14.18 21.91
CA PHE A 156 -5.01 14.85 20.97
C PHE A 156 -5.53 16.26 20.63
N HIS A 157 -4.66 17.26 20.77
CA HIS A 157 -4.94 18.63 20.38
C HIS A 157 -4.33 18.94 19.01
N PRO A 158 -5.16 19.07 17.95
CA PRO A 158 -4.64 19.33 16.62
C PRO A 158 -3.99 20.71 16.55
N SER A 159 -2.72 20.77 16.14
CA SER A 159 -2.04 21.99 15.73
C SER A 159 -1.81 21.94 14.22
N LEU A 160 -1.57 23.11 13.61
CA LEU A 160 -1.27 23.15 12.16
C LEU A 160 -0.02 22.31 11.83
N TRP A 161 0.97 22.30 12.70
CA TRP A 161 2.17 21.48 12.57
C TRP A 161 1.84 19.98 12.59
N ASN A 162 0.99 19.54 13.54
CA ASN A 162 0.60 18.13 13.66
C ASN A 162 -0.19 17.65 12.44
N ILE A 163 -1.10 18.48 11.91
CA ILE A 163 -1.89 18.15 10.72
C ILE A 163 -1.00 18.04 9.49
N THR A 164 -0.12 19.03 9.28
CA THR A 164 0.78 19.01 8.11
C THR A 164 1.77 17.86 8.18
N SER A 165 2.40 17.60 9.33
CA SER A 165 3.29 16.48 9.50
C SER A 165 2.58 15.13 9.29
N MET A 166 1.36 14.96 9.79
CA MET A 166 0.56 13.76 9.58
C MET A 166 0.31 13.50 8.08
N ILE A 167 -0.03 14.53 7.30
CA ILE A 167 -0.23 14.39 5.85
C ILE A 167 1.04 13.88 5.17
N PHE A 168 2.21 14.48 5.46
CA PHE A 168 3.49 14.04 4.89
C PHE A 168 3.85 12.62 5.31
N MET A 169 3.58 12.24 6.58
CA MET A 169 3.84 10.89 7.08
C MET A 169 2.93 9.86 6.41
N VAL A 170 1.64 10.16 6.24
CA VAL A 170 0.69 9.28 5.53
C VAL A 170 1.10 9.11 4.07
N ILE A 171 1.56 10.16 3.39
CA ILE A 171 2.09 10.04 2.02
C ILE A 171 3.29 9.08 1.99
N GLY A 172 4.24 9.21 2.91
CA GLY A 172 5.36 8.28 3.04
C GLY A 172 4.92 6.84 3.28
N ALA A 173 3.96 6.64 4.19
CA ALA A 173 3.37 5.33 4.50
C ALA A 173 2.69 4.69 3.27
N ILE A 174 1.97 5.49 2.46
CA ILE A 174 1.37 5.04 1.19
C ILE A 174 2.45 4.51 0.25
N PHE A 175 3.57 5.21 0.12
CA PHE A 175 4.67 4.76 -0.73
C PHE A 175 5.34 3.48 -0.22
N VAL A 176 5.47 3.29 1.10
CA VAL A 176 5.96 2.02 1.68
C VAL A 176 5.00 0.87 1.34
N GLN A 177 3.69 1.06 1.52
CA GLN A 177 2.67 0.07 1.17
C GLN A 177 2.67 -0.26 -0.33
N ALA A 178 2.74 0.77 -1.19
CA ALA A 178 2.83 0.60 -2.63
C ALA A 178 4.11 -0.15 -3.03
N ALA A 179 5.24 0.14 -2.37
CA ALA A 179 6.50 -0.54 -2.59
C ALA A 179 6.40 -2.04 -2.27
N ALA A 180 5.76 -2.41 -1.17
CA ALA A 180 5.55 -3.81 -0.80
C ALA A 180 4.70 -4.55 -1.85
N LEU A 181 3.61 -3.94 -2.31
CA LEU A 181 2.76 -4.49 -3.37
C LEU A 181 3.54 -4.68 -4.67
N VAL A 182 4.24 -3.65 -5.15
CA VAL A 182 4.99 -3.69 -6.40
C VAL A 182 6.15 -4.67 -6.32
N ALA A 183 6.93 -4.67 -5.24
CA ALA A 183 8.06 -5.58 -5.07
C ALA A 183 7.62 -7.05 -5.05
N SER A 184 6.51 -7.36 -4.35
CA SER A 184 5.97 -8.72 -4.30
C SER A 184 5.55 -9.23 -5.68
N SER A 185 5.03 -8.36 -6.56
CA SER A 185 4.58 -8.75 -7.90
C SER A 185 5.70 -9.20 -8.83
N VAL A 186 6.95 -8.83 -8.53
CA VAL A 186 8.11 -9.14 -9.41
C VAL A 186 8.32 -10.64 -9.57
N MET A 187 7.99 -11.43 -8.54
CA MET A 187 8.07 -12.89 -8.63
C MET A 187 7.18 -13.46 -9.73
N SER A 188 6.10 -12.79 -10.09
CA SER A 188 5.19 -13.22 -11.18
C SER A 188 5.87 -13.26 -12.55
N PHE A 189 6.96 -12.55 -12.76
CA PHE A 189 7.75 -12.63 -14.00
C PHE A 189 8.59 -13.90 -14.10
N PHE A 190 8.84 -14.59 -12.98
CA PHE A 190 9.68 -15.77 -12.89
C PHE A 190 8.89 -17.04 -12.57
N THR A 191 7.74 -16.90 -11.93
CA THR A 191 6.88 -18.02 -11.54
C THR A 191 5.49 -17.85 -12.15
N VAL A 192 5.02 -18.90 -12.83
CA VAL A 192 3.69 -18.90 -13.48
C VAL A 192 2.57 -19.21 -12.48
N ASN A 193 2.92 -19.68 -11.30
CA ASN A 193 1.99 -20.11 -10.23
C ASN A 193 1.75 -18.98 -9.21
N GLU A 194 1.15 -19.35 -8.08
CA GLU A 194 0.90 -18.47 -6.94
C GLU A 194 2.16 -17.71 -6.51
N ASN A 195 1.96 -16.51 -5.99
CA ASN A 195 3.06 -15.64 -5.56
C ASN A 195 3.21 -15.70 -4.03
N PRO A 196 4.01 -16.64 -3.48
CA PRO A 196 4.16 -16.80 -2.04
C PRO A 196 4.80 -15.58 -1.35
N VAL A 197 5.53 -14.75 -2.09
CA VAL A 197 6.11 -13.50 -1.56
C VAL A 197 5.02 -12.48 -1.29
N LEU A 198 4.02 -12.41 -2.15
CA LEU A 198 2.86 -11.53 -1.94
C LEU A 198 2.11 -11.96 -0.69
N ASP A 199 1.83 -13.25 -0.55
CA ASP A 199 1.11 -13.79 0.61
C ASP A 199 1.90 -13.53 1.91
N PHE A 200 3.21 -13.79 1.88
CA PHE A 200 4.08 -13.56 3.04
C PHE A 200 4.10 -12.08 3.46
N LEU A 201 4.32 -11.16 2.53
CA LEU A 201 4.43 -9.74 2.86
C LEU A 201 3.08 -9.11 3.23
N LEU A 202 2.01 -9.42 2.49
CA LEU A 202 0.71 -8.75 2.65
C LEU A 202 -0.19 -9.38 3.71
N PHE A 203 -0.07 -10.68 3.97
CA PHE A 203 -0.93 -11.35 4.94
C PHE A 203 -0.20 -11.69 6.24
N ASN A 204 1.08 -12.08 6.19
CA ASN A 204 1.80 -12.45 7.40
C ASN A 204 2.57 -11.27 8.02
N VAL A 205 3.45 -10.60 7.25
CA VAL A 205 4.28 -9.51 7.81
C VAL A 205 3.45 -8.27 8.14
N LYS A 206 2.43 -7.97 7.35
CA LYS A 206 1.53 -6.86 7.60
C LYS A 206 0.81 -6.96 8.95
N GLU A 207 0.50 -8.16 9.44
CA GLU A 207 -0.16 -8.35 10.74
C GLU A 207 0.65 -7.77 11.91
N PHE A 208 1.99 -7.74 11.80
CA PHE A 208 2.83 -7.10 12.80
C PHE A 208 2.57 -5.58 12.92
N THR A 209 2.05 -4.93 11.89
CA THR A 209 1.74 -3.49 11.94
C THR A 209 0.46 -3.17 12.71
N ASN A 210 -0.36 -4.16 13.07
CA ASN A 210 -1.55 -3.95 13.89
C ASN A 210 -1.21 -3.56 15.33
N TYR A 211 0.05 -3.77 15.75
CA TYR A 211 0.52 -3.53 17.11
C TYR A 211 1.74 -2.63 17.11
N PRO A 212 2.02 -1.93 18.25
CA PRO A 212 3.25 -1.14 18.36
C PRO A 212 4.48 -2.04 18.32
N ILE A 213 5.50 -1.63 17.55
CA ILE A 213 6.72 -2.46 17.42
C ILE A 213 7.48 -2.67 18.74
N THR A 214 7.19 -1.85 19.73
CA THR A 214 7.79 -1.94 21.09
C THR A 214 7.44 -3.22 21.82
N ILE A 215 6.37 -3.92 21.45
CA ILE A 215 5.99 -5.20 22.08
C ILE A 215 6.83 -6.38 21.56
N TYR A 216 7.48 -6.23 20.41
CA TYR A 216 8.23 -7.31 19.78
C TYR A 216 9.69 -7.36 20.27
N PRO A 217 10.32 -8.54 20.19
CA PRO A 217 11.77 -8.67 20.43
C PRO A 217 12.57 -7.77 19.49
N LYS A 218 13.77 -7.37 19.91
CA LYS A 218 14.64 -6.44 19.20
C LYS A 218 14.91 -6.85 17.73
N ALA A 219 15.05 -8.15 17.47
CA ALA A 219 15.25 -8.68 16.12
C ALA A 219 14.07 -8.33 15.18
N ILE A 220 12.83 -8.44 15.65
CA ILE A 220 11.63 -8.09 14.88
C ILE A 220 11.55 -6.57 14.69
N GLN A 221 11.89 -5.77 15.72
CA GLN A 221 11.94 -4.31 15.59
C GLN A 221 12.93 -3.88 14.51
N ILE A 222 14.12 -4.50 14.46
CA ILE A 222 15.15 -4.24 13.42
C ILE A 222 14.63 -4.67 12.04
N LEU A 223 14.03 -5.86 11.94
CA LEU A 223 13.44 -6.36 10.70
C LEU A 223 12.40 -5.37 10.13
N LEU A 224 11.45 -4.93 10.97
CA LEU A 224 10.35 -4.05 10.56
C LEU A 224 10.79 -2.59 10.35
N THR A 225 11.98 -2.21 10.79
CA THR A 225 12.49 -0.84 10.62
C THR A 225 13.45 -0.73 9.43
N PHE A 226 14.40 -1.67 9.29
CA PHE A 226 15.54 -1.52 8.38
C PHE A 226 15.51 -2.48 7.18
N ILE A 227 14.88 -3.67 7.31
CA ILE A 227 14.86 -4.69 6.25
C ILE A 227 13.52 -4.61 5.49
N LEU A 228 12.41 -4.74 6.22
CA LEU A 228 11.06 -4.57 5.71
C LEU A 228 10.46 -3.35 6.40
N PRO A 229 10.57 -2.13 5.85
CA PRO A 229 10.35 -0.87 6.58
C PRO A 229 8.87 -0.62 6.93
N PHE A 230 8.18 -1.65 7.43
CA PHE A 230 6.76 -1.61 7.75
C PHE A 230 6.45 -0.80 9.01
N ALA A 231 7.44 -0.58 9.90
CA ALA A 231 7.28 0.36 11.01
C ALA A 231 7.01 1.80 10.54
N PHE A 232 7.43 2.17 9.32
CA PHE A 232 7.14 3.47 8.71
C PHE A 232 5.72 3.60 8.17
N ILE A 233 4.93 2.52 8.16
CA ILE A 233 3.53 2.57 7.72
C ILE A 233 2.67 3.30 8.75
N ASN A 234 2.88 3.03 10.04
CA ASN A 234 2.02 3.54 11.11
C ASN A 234 2.77 3.90 12.40
N PHE A 235 3.74 3.06 12.84
CA PHE A 235 4.39 3.25 14.14
C PHE A 235 5.16 4.57 14.22
N TYR A 236 6.07 4.85 13.28
CA TYR A 236 6.83 6.11 13.26
C TYR A 236 5.94 7.33 12.98
N PRO A 237 4.97 7.31 12.04
CA PRO A 237 3.98 8.35 11.91
C PRO A 237 3.21 8.66 13.19
N ALA A 238 2.71 7.64 13.88
CA ALA A 238 1.97 7.82 15.13
C ALA A 238 2.88 8.29 16.27
N SER A 239 4.12 7.77 16.37
CA SER A 239 5.10 8.21 17.36
C SER A 239 5.39 9.70 17.25
N LEU A 240 5.57 10.20 16.02
CA LEU A 240 5.80 11.63 15.78
C LEU A 240 4.57 12.47 16.17
N LEU A 241 3.37 12.02 15.78
CA LEU A 241 2.13 12.72 16.05
C LEU A 241 1.84 12.84 17.54
N LEU A 242 2.10 11.75 18.29
CA LEU A 242 1.80 11.65 19.72
C LEU A 242 2.99 12.03 20.63
N GLY A 243 4.12 12.42 20.06
CA GLY A 243 5.33 12.75 20.82
C GLY A 243 5.92 11.54 21.57
N LYS A 244 5.71 10.31 21.07
CA LYS A 244 6.21 9.08 21.68
C LYS A 244 7.69 8.85 21.37
N ALA A 245 8.40 8.31 22.34
CA ALA A 245 9.80 7.92 22.17
C ALA A 245 9.93 6.77 21.16
N VAL A 246 11.00 6.77 20.39
CA VAL A 246 11.39 5.62 19.56
C VAL A 246 11.88 4.48 20.45
N PRO A 247 11.88 3.22 19.97
CA PRO A 247 12.40 2.10 20.73
C PRO A 247 13.86 2.32 21.14
N GLU A 248 14.24 1.83 22.32
CA GLU A 248 15.59 1.97 22.85
C GLU A 248 16.66 1.50 21.85
N GLY A 249 17.71 2.30 21.70
CA GLY A 249 18.81 2.04 20.77
C GLY A 249 18.51 2.36 19.30
N PHE A 250 17.35 2.97 18.99
CA PHE A 250 17.05 3.46 17.64
C PHE A 250 17.26 4.98 17.53
N PRO A 251 17.72 5.49 16.38
CA PRO A 251 17.87 6.93 16.16
C PRO A 251 16.56 7.70 16.30
N VAL A 252 16.56 8.79 17.06
CA VAL A 252 15.37 9.64 17.29
C VAL A 252 14.84 10.29 16.00
N ILE A 253 15.65 10.35 14.95
CA ILE A 253 15.27 10.93 13.66
C ILE A 253 14.34 10.04 12.83
N LEU A 254 14.23 8.73 13.14
CA LEU A 254 13.47 7.76 12.33
C LEU A 254 12.03 8.20 12.00
N PRO A 255 11.22 8.72 12.94
CA PRO A 255 9.88 9.16 12.62
C PRO A 255 9.83 10.19 11.50
N TYR A 256 10.78 11.13 11.48
CA TYR A 256 10.84 12.19 10.46
C TYR A 256 11.25 11.69 9.08
N LEU A 257 11.88 10.52 9.00
CA LEU A 257 12.36 9.93 7.74
C LEU A 257 11.27 9.20 6.96
N THR A 258 10.06 9.04 7.50
CA THR A 258 8.97 8.30 6.85
C THR A 258 8.73 8.70 5.38
N PRO A 259 8.63 9.98 5.00
CA PRO A 259 8.43 10.35 3.59
C PRO A 259 9.61 9.96 2.70
N VAL A 260 10.82 10.12 3.21
CA VAL A 260 12.06 9.80 2.47
C VAL A 260 12.18 8.28 2.27
N VAL A 261 11.97 7.51 3.33
CA VAL A 261 11.97 6.04 3.27
C VAL A 261 10.91 5.54 2.29
N GLY A 262 9.70 6.10 2.34
CA GLY A 262 8.63 5.75 1.41
C GLY A 262 9.04 5.96 -0.05
N ILE A 263 9.58 7.12 -0.38
CA ILE A 263 10.03 7.45 -1.74
C ILE A 263 11.15 6.51 -2.20
N ILE A 264 12.13 6.24 -1.33
CA ILE A 264 13.25 5.33 -1.64
C ILE A 264 12.71 3.92 -1.90
N CYS A 265 11.89 3.38 -1.01
CA CYS A 265 11.32 2.03 -1.15
C CYS A 265 10.49 1.91 -2.43
N PHE A 266 9.65 2.88 -2.72
CA PHE A 266 8.83 2.87 -3.94
C PHE A 266 9.69 2.96 -5.19
N THR A 267 10.70 3.82 -5.20
CA THR A 267 11.63 3.91 -6.33
C THR A 267 12.37 2.58 -6.56
N LEU A 268 12.87 1.96 -5.48
CA LEU A 268 13.54 0.66 -5.57
C LEU A 268 12.59 -0.43 -6.07
N SER A 269 11.34 -0.45 -5.63
CA SER A 269 10.35 -1.43 -6.09
C SER A 269 10.01 -1.27 -7.58
N VAL A 270 9.92 -0.05 -8.10
CA VAL A 270 9.73 0.22 -9.53
C VAL A 270 10.95 -0.18 -10.35
N LEU A 271 12.16 0.05 -9.83
CA LEU A 271 13.39 -0.42 -10.48
C LEU A 271 13.43 -1.95 -10.53
N LEU A 272 13.06 -2.61 -9.43
CA LEU A 272 12.97 -4.07 -9.34
C LEU A 272 11.91 -4.63 -10.30
N TRP A 273 10.75 -4.00 -10.40
CA TRP A 273 9.70 -4.37 -11.36
C TRP A 273 10.19 -4.27 -12.80
N ASN A 274 10.87 -3.16 -13.15
CA ASN A 274 11.47 -2.97 -14.48
C ASN A 274 12.59 -4.00 -14.78
N TRP A 275 13.34 -4.40 -13.75
CA TRP A 275 14.32 -5.46 -13.87
C TRP A 275 13.63 -6.82 -14.13
N GLY A 276 12.59 -7.17 -13.39
CA GLY A 276 11.78 -8.37 -13.62
C GLY A 276 11.19 -8.40 -15.04
N LEU A 277 10.62 -7.28 -15.50
CA LEU A 277 10.08 -7.15 -16.85
C LEU A 277 11.13 -7.42 -17.95
N LYS A 278 12.40 -7.03 -17.75
CA LYS A 278 13.47 -7.32 -18.72
C LYS A 278 13.78 -8.81 -18.83
N HIS A 279 13.53 -9.60 -17.79
CA HIS A 279 13.75 -11.05 -17.75
C HIS A 279 12.48 -11.84 -18.09
N TYR A 280 11.36 -11.16 -18.26
CA TYR A 280 10.11 -11.78 -18.64
C TYR A 280 10.21 -12.49 -19.99
N LYS A 281 9.71 -13.71 -20.03
CA LYS A 281 9.58 -14.51 -21.26
C LYS A 281 8.10 -14.83 -21.43
N SER A 282 7.53 -14.54 -22.60
CA SER A 282 6.16 -14.92 -22.92
C SER A 282 5.96 -16.43 -22.76
N THR A 283 4.85 -16.84 -22.18
CA THR A 283 4.50 -18.26 -22.00
C THR A 283 4.06 -18.92 -23.30
N GLY A 284 3.93 -18.16 -24.38
CA GLY A 284 3.66 -18.71 -25.73
C GLY A 284 2.26 -19.28 -25.92
N SER A 285 1.28 -18.77 -25.16
CA SER A 285 -0.14 -19.15 -25.34
C SER A 285 -0.81 -18.39 -26.47
#